data_67e9d96bfddb8260df8bf4157b4414aa
#
_entry.id   67e9d96bfddb8260df8bf4157b4414aa
#
_cell.length_a   1.000
_cell.length_b   1.000
_cell.length_c   1.000
_cell.angle_alpha   90.00
_cell.angle_beta   90.00
_cell.angle_gamma   90.00
#
_symmetry.space_group_name_H-M   'P 1'
#
loop_
_entity.id
_entity.type
_entity.pdbx_description
1 polymer ?
#
loop_
_entity_poly.entity_id
_entity_poly.type
_entity_poly.pdbx_seq_one_letter_code
_entity_poly.pdbx_strand_id
1 'polypeptide(L)'
;MLVVLLLATIYALPNYFGEAPAVQIASSNPVAVVDEKLQQRALAALAAAQVQPESTQMQANSLLLRFDSTDVQIKARDLVDKAINPDAAEPHYSVALNLVSRSPRWLRALGASPMFLGLDLRGGVHFALQVNTQEALSKRLDALASDTRSLLLEKNTPASDIQRTGDAFTIAFADAATAEKALRIIEENVHELKIEQGNAAGKPVLTARFKAAEASKFQEAAVKQNILTLHNRINELGVAEPIIQQQGSDRVVVQLPGVQDTAK
;
A
#
# COMPACT_ATOMS: atom_id res chain seq x y z
N MET A 1 37.30 -12.82 -25.16
CA MET A 1 37.42 -11.38 -24.91
C MET A 1 36.48 -10.54 -25.78
N LEU A 2 36.53 -10.62 -27.13
CA LEU A 2 35.66 -9.84 -28.03
C LEU A 2 34.16 -10.05 -27.79
N VAL A 3 33.71 -11.30 -27.56
CA VAL A 3 32.30 -11.60 -27.28
C VAL A 3 31.81 -10.97 -25.96
N VAL A 4 32.66 -11.02 -24.92
CA VAL A 4 32.32 -10.38 -23.61
C VAL A 4 32.22 -8.87 -23.75
N LEU A 5 33.11 -8.26 -24.52
CA LEU A 5 33.10 -6.82 -24.76
C LEU A 5 31.89 -6.37 -25.59
N LEU A 6 31.48 -7.18 -26.58
CA LEU A 6 30.28 -6.97 -27.37
C LEU A 6 29.02 -7.06 -26.49
N LEU A 7 28.91 -8.08 -25.66
CA LEU A 7 27.79 -8.22 -24.74
C LEU A 7 27.73 -7.05 -23.75
N ALA A 8 28.85 -6.69 -23.13
CA ALA A 8 28.92 -5.55 -22.21
C ALA A 8 28.46 -4.25 -22.90
N THR A 9 28.85 -4.02 -24.15
CA THR A 9 28.43 -2.85 -24.93
C THR A 9 26.92 -2.88 -25.18
N ILE A 10 26.34 -4.00 -25.58
CA ILE A 10 24.90 -4.14 -25.81
C ILE A 10 24.10 -3.83 -24.53
N TYR A 11 24.55 -4.36 -23.37
CA TYR A 11 23.85 -4.12 -22.09
C TYR A 11 24.09 -2.71 -21.52
N ALA A 12 25.16 -2.01 -21.93
CA ALA A 12 25.42 -0.62 -21.56
C ALA A 12 24.66 0.38 -22.46
N LEU A 13 24.32 -0.01 -23.69
CA LEU A 13 23.71 0.86 -24.70
C LEU A 13 22.40 1.51 -24.26
N PRO A 14 21.48 0.86 -23.48
CA PRO A 14 20.25 1.49 -23.01
C PRO A 14 20.46 2.81 -22.26
N ASN A 15 21.56 2.94 -21.52
CA ASN A 15 21.88 4.15 -20.76
C ASN A 15 22.20 5.37 -21.65
N TYR A 16 22.58 5.14 -22.92
CA TYR A 16 22.86 6.21 -23.88
C TYR A 16 21.59 6.88 -24.42
N PHE A 17 20.46 6.15 -24.49
CA PHE A 17 19.23 6.68 -25.08
C PHE A 17 18.46 7.65 -24.18
N GLY A 18 18.77 7.70 -22.89
CA GLY A 18 18.09 8.56 -21.92
C GLY A 18 16.62 8.21 -21.73
N GLU A 19 15.88 9.14 -21.15
CA GLU A 19 14.46 8.98 -20.83
C GLU A 19 13.62 10.04 -21.54
N ALA A 20 12.35 9.73 -21.81
CA ALA A 20 11.37 10.63 -22.35
C ALA A 20 10.22 10.85 -21.37
N PRO A 21 9.70 12.08 -21.25
CA PRO A 21 8.48 12.35 -20.50
C PRO A 21 7.30 11.54 -21.06
N ALA A 22 6.52 10.92 -20.21
CA ALA A 22 5.36 10.13 -20.58
C ALA A 22 4.21 10.33 -19.61
N VAL A 23 2.98 10.23 -20.11
CA VAL A 23 1.76 10.13 -19.30
C VAL A 23 1.33 8.69 -19.27
N GLN A 24 1.21 8.13 -18.09
CA GLN A 24 0.72 6.79 -17.86
C GLN A 24 -0.71 6.86 -17.33
N ILE A 25 -1.61 6.13 -17.99
CA ILE A 25 -3.01 6.00 -17.61
C ILE A 25 -3.21 4.56 -17.13
N ALA A 26 -3.59 4.39 -15.89
CA ALA A 26 -3.87 3.09 -15.28
C ALA A 26 -5.28 3.06 -14.70
N SER A 27 -5.86 1.88 -14.56
CA SER A 27 -7.16 1.71 -13.90
C SER A 27 -7.02 1.92 -12.39
N SER A 28 -7.85 2.79 -11.81
CA SER A 28 -7.97 2.98 -10.35
C SER A 28 -9.04 2.07 -9.73
N ASN A 29 -9.85 1.41 -10.57
CA ASN A 29 -10.98 0.59 -10.13
C ASN A 29 -10.97 -0.75 -10.89
N PRO A 30 -11.19 -1.89 -10.21
CA PRO A 30 -11.26 -3.21 -10.86
C PRO A 30 -12.28 -3.31 -12.02
N VAL A 31 -13.25 -2.41 -12.06
CA VAL A 31 -14.29 -2.36 -13.11
C VAL A 31 -13.85 -1.57 -14.34
N ALA A 32 -12.91 -0.64 -14.19
CA ALA A 32 -12.43 0.18 -15.29
C ALA A 32 -11.35 -0.57 -16.09
N VAL A 33 -11.57 -0.75 -17.36
CA VAL A 33 -10.65 -1.46 -18.27
C VAL A 33 -9.89 -0.45 -19.12
N VAL A 34 -8.57 -0.66 -19.24
CA VAL A 34 -7.73 0.11 -20.15
C VAL A 34 -7.82 -0.54 -21.54
N ASP A 35 -8.68 0.01 -22.39
CA ASP A 35 -9.01 -0.52 -23.73
C ASP A 35 -8.72 0.50 -24.85
N GLU A 36 -8.95 0.09 -26.08
CA GLU A 36 -8.81 0.96 -27.25
C GLU A 36 -9.75 2.17 -27.23
N LYS A 37 -10.92 2.07 -26.59
CA LYS A 37 -11.86 3.19 -26.45
C LYS A 37 -11.30 4.27 -25.54
N LEU A 38 -10.64 3.87 -24.44
CA LEU A 38 -9.94 4.78 -23.57
C LEU A 38 -8.80 5.49 -24.33
N GLN A 39 -8.01 4.74 -25.10
CA GLN A 39 -6.97 5.30 -25.94
C GLN A 39 -7.52 6.33 -26.93
N GLN A 40 -8.61 6.02 -27.62
CA GLN A 40 -9.24 6.95 -28.56
C GLN A 40 -9.74 8.22 -27.87
N ARG A 41 -10.35 8.13 -26.71
CA ARG A 41 -10.78 9.30 -25.92
C ARG A 41 -9.60 10.17 -25.51
N ALA A 42 -8.53 9.56 -25.00
CA ALA A 42 -7.32 10.27 -24.62
C ALA A 42 -6.67 10.97 -25.81
N LEU A 43 -6.52 10.29 -26.95
CA LEU A 43 -5.95 10.86 -28.16
C LEU A 43 -6.84 11.95 -28.78
N ALA A 44 -8.17 11.80 -28.75
CA ALA A 44 -9.10 12.83 -29.21
C ALA A 44 -8.99 14.13 -28.39
N ALA A 45 -8.87 14.01 -27.05
CA ALA A 45 -8.69 15.16 -26.18
C ALA A 45 -7.36 15.88 -26.44
N LEU A 46 -6.29 15.16 -26.66
CA LEU A 46 -4.98 15.71 -27.03
C LEU A 46 -5.01 16.39 -28.40
N ALA A 47 -5.63 15.75 -29.40
CA ALA A 47 -5.77 16.31 -30.75
C ALA A 47 -6.58 17.61 -30.77
N ALA A 48 -7.66 17.71 -29.98
CA ALA A 48 -8.45 18.92 -29.84
C ALA A 48 -7.64 20.11 -29.31
N ALA A 49 -6.61 19.84 -28.49
CA ALA A 49 -5.71 20.85 -27.93
C ALA A 49 -4.40 21.00 -28.74
N GLN A 50 -4.30 20.39 -29.91
CA GLN A 50 -3.12 20.37 -30.79
C GLN A 50 -1.86 19.80 -30.10
N VAL A 51 -2.03 18.88 -29.17
CA VAL A 51 -0.96 18.13 -28.50
C VAL A 51 -0.88 16.75 -29.15
N GLN A 52 0.31 16.38 -29.63
CA GLN A 52 0.53 15.06 -30.22
C GLN A 52 1.53 14.27 -29.41
N PRO A 53 1.23 13.03 -29.02
CA PRO A 53 2.21 12.16 -28.39
C PRO A 53 3.22 11.65 -29.44
N GLU A 54 4.50 11.57 -29.06
CA GLU A 54 5.58 11.01 -29.88
C GLU A 54 5.33 9.50 -30.15
N SER A 55 4.81 8.80 -29.17
CA SER A 55 4.40 7.41 -29.31
C SER A 55 3.32 7.03 -28.28
N THR A 56 2.49 6.07 -28.68
CA THR A 56 1.45 5.48 -27.84
C THR A 56 1.73 4.00 -27.68
N GLN A 57 1.71 3.50 -26.45
CA GLN A 57 1.95 2.09 -26.15
C GLN A 57 0.89 1.58 -25.18
N MET A 58 0.11 0.58 -25.60
CA MET A 58 -0.78 -0.17 -24.72
C MET A 58 0.03 -1.24 -23.99
N GLN A 59 -0.12 -1.32 -22.68
CA GLN A 59 0.39 -2.37 -21.82
C GLN A 59 -0.79 -3.16 -21.22
N ALA A 60 -0.52 -4.29 -20.57
CA ALA A 60 -1.57 -5.18 -20.06
C ALA A 60 -2.65 -4.47 -19.21
N ASN A 61 -2.29 -3.43 -18.47
CA ASN A 61 -3.19 -2.72 -17.54
C ASN A 61 -2.97 -1.19 -17.53
N SER A 62 -2.26 -0.65 -18.52
CA SER A 62 -1.98 0.78 -18.62
C SER A 62 -1.77 1.23 -20.06
N LEU A 63 -2.09 2.49 -20.32
CA LEU A 63 -1.81 3.20 -21.57
C LEU A 63 -0.70 4.20 -21.32
N LEU A 64 0.34 4.16 -22.13
CA LEU A 64 1.50 5.03 -22.04
C LEU A 64 1.56 5.95 -23.25
N LEU A 65 1.56 7.26 -23.00
CA LEU A 65 1.67 8.31 -24.00
C LEU A 65 2.99 9.05 -23.80
N ARG A 66 3.90 9.00 -24.75
CA ARG A 66 5.23 9.64 -24.67
C ARG A 66 5.21 11.00 -25.34
N PHE A 67 5.96 11.94 -24.75
CA PHE A 67 6.09 13.30 -25.24
C PHE A 67 7.58 13.68 -25.35
N ASP A 68 7.85 14.77 -26.07
CA ASP A 68 9.19 15.29 -26.30
C ASP A 68 9.70 16.19 -25.14
N SER A 69 8.78 16.83 -24.40
CA SER A 69 9.12 17.73 -23.30
C SER A 69 8.22 17.58 -22.09
N THR A 70 8.74 17.95 -20.90
CA THR A 70 8.03 17.91 -19.64
C THR A 70 6.85 18.88 -19.61
N ASP A 71 6.95 20.04 -20.24
CA ASP A 71 5.88 21.04 -20.30
C ASP A 71 4.67 20.50 -21.08
N VAL A 72 4.94 19.84 -22.20
CA VAL A 72 3.89 19.18 -23.01
C VAL A 72 3.28 18.01 -22.26
N GLN A 73 4.09 17.24 -21.51
CA GLN A 73 3.64 16.14 -20.67
C GLN A 73 2.65 16.62 -19.58
N ILE A 74 2.98 17.70 -18.86
CA ILE A 74 2.11 18.26 -17.80
C ILE A 74 0.77 18.71 -18.40
N LYS A 75 0.82 19.46 -19.52
CA LYS A 75 -0.37 19.90 -20.23
C LYS A 75 -1.22 18.72 -20.72
N ALA A 76 -0.55 17.70 -21.26
CA ALA A 76 -1.21 16.48 -21.74
C ALA A 76 -1.91 15.72 -20.62
N ARG A 77 -1.28 15.60 -19.45
CA ARG A 77 -1.88 14.98 -18.27
C ARG A 77 -3.21 15.65 -17.91
N ASP A 78 -3.22 16.98 -17.78
CA ASP A 78 -4.42 17.73 -17.38
C ASP A 78 -5.56 17.61 -18.40
N LEU A 79 -5.23 17.58 -19.69
CA LEU A 79 -6.21 17.40 -20.78
C LEU A 79 -6.80 15.99 -20.76
N VAL A 80 -5.95 14.99 -20.64
CA VAL A 80 -6.35 13.59 -20.61
C VAL A 80 -7.18 13.31 -19.36
N ASP A 81 -6.73 13.74 -18.19
CA ASP A 81 -7.44 13.51 -16.93
C ASP A 81 -8.87 14.05 -16.97
N LYS A 82 -9.06 15.30 -17.44
CA LYS A 82 -10.40 15.89 -17.62
C LYS A 82 -11.28 15.13 -18.62
N ALA A 83 -10.68 14.52 -19.64
CA ALA A 83 -11.42 13.82 -20.68
C ALA A 83 -11.86 12.41 -20.27
N ILE A 84 -11.06 11.72 -19.45
CA ILE A 84 -11.35 10.33 -19.06
C ILE A 84 -12.01 10.22 -17.69
N ASN A 85 -11.79 11.22 -16.79
CA ASN A 85 -12.39 11.34 -15.47
C ASN A 85 -13.32 12.57 -15.41
N PRO A 86 -14.53 12.51 -16.00
CA PRO A 86 -15.46 13.64 -15.98
C PRO A 86 -15.96 13.97 -14.58
N ASP A 87 -16.00 13.00 -13.68
CA ASP A 87 -16.28 13.18 -12.26
C ASP A 87 -14.98 13.13 -11.45
N ALA A 88 -14.56 14.29 -10.95
CA ALA A 88 -13.36 14.40 -10.13
C ALA A 88 -13.52 13.78 -8.73
N ALA A 89 -14.75 13.52 -8.27
CA ALA A 89 -15.01 12.91 -6.96
C ALA A 89 -14.80 11.38 -6.98
N GLU A 90 -15.03 10.75 -8.13
CA GLU A 90 -14.82 9.31 -8.32
C GLU A 90 -14.01 9.01 -9.59
N PRO A 91 -12.70 9.25 -9.60
CA PRO A 91 -11.87 8.99 -10.77
C PRO A 91 -11.76 7.49 -11.04
N HIS A 92 -12.14 7.07 -12.24
CA HIS A 92 -12.03 5.68 -12.68
C HIS A 92 -10.63 5.31 -13.15
N TYR A 93 -9.84 6.30 -13.56
CA TYR A 93 -8.49 6.13 -14.07
C TYR A 93 -7.51 7.04 -13.34
N SER A 94 -6.32 6.52 -13.04
CA SER A 94 -5.19 7.31 -12.54
C SER A 94 -4.35 7.79 -13.73
N VAL A 95 -4.08 9.10 -13.79
CA VAL A 95 -3.25 9.72 -14.82
C VAL A 95 -1.99 10.25 -14.16
N ALA A 96 -0.88 9.54 -14.36
CA ALA A 96 0.39 9.82 -13.72
C ALA A 96 1.44 10.32 -14.73
N LEU A 97 2.32 11.20 -14.24
CA LEU A 97 3.54 11.60 -14.95
C LEU A 97 4.61 10.52 -14.75
N ASN A 98 5.21 10.05 -15.83
CA ASN A 98 6.25 9.04 -15.79
C ASN A 98 7.42 9.42 -16.71
N LEU A 99 8.59 8.81 -16.49
CA LEU A 99 9.74 8.90 -17.37
C LEU A 99 10.01 7.50 -17.94
N VAL A 100 10.07 7.38 -19.25
CA VAL A 100 10.21 6.10 -19.94
C VAL A 100 11.44 6.09 -20.80
N SER A 101 12.21 5.00 -20.73
CA SER A 101 13.42 4.84 -21.53
C SER A 101 13.13 5.00 -23.04
N ARG A 102 13.99 5.76 -23.72
CA ARG A 102 14.01 5.89 -25.19
C ARG A 102 14.68 4.70 -25.88
N SER A 103 15.06 3.67 -25.13
CA SER A 103 15.72 2.48 -25.69
C SER A 103 14.89 1.82 -26.77
N PRO A 104 15.49 1.45 -27.91
CA PRO A 104 14.83 0.73 -29.00
C PRO A 104 14.22 -0.59 -28.56
N ARG A 105 13.14 -1.00 -29.22
CA ARG A 105 12.42 -2.24 -28.88
C ARG A 105 13.30 -3.50 -28.93
N TRP A 106 14.27 -3.56 -29.84
CA TRP A 106 15.16 -4.71 -29.96
C TRP A 106 16.09 -4.89 -28.75
N LEU A 107 16.57 -3.78 -28.14
CA LEU A 107 17.35 -3.84 -26.90
C LEU A 107 16.52 -4.38 -25.73
N ARG A 108 15.27 -3.92 -25.61
CA ARG A 108 14.34 -4.42 -24.58
C ARG A 108 14.00 -5.91 -24.81
N ALA A 109 13.87 -6.35 -26.05
CA ALA A 109 13.64 -7.76 -26.40
C ALA A 109 14.81 -8.67 -25.99
N LEU A 110 16.05 -8.11 -25.92
CA LEU A 110 17.22 -8.78 -25.41
C LEU A 110 17.38 -8.71 -23.87
N GLY A 111 16.40 -8.09 -23.17
CA GLY A 111 16.47 -7.89 -21.72
C GLY A 111 17.44 -6.79 -21.29
N ALA A 112 17.99 -6.00 -22.23
CA ALA A 112 18.86 -4.87 -21.92
C ALA A 112 18.01 -3.69 -21.48
N SER A 113 18.05 -3.35 -20.19
CA SER A 113 17.36 -2.21 -19.57
C SER A 113 18.37 -1.15 -19.15
N PRO A 114 17.99 0.15 -19.15
CA PRO A 114 18.85 1.19 -18.60
C PRO A 114 19.10 0.95 -17.10
N MET A 115 20.20 1.45 -16.60
CA MET A 115 20.53 1.35 -15.18
C MET A 115 19.57 2.22 -14.37
N PHE A 116 18.99 1.64 -13.34
CA PHE A 116 18.12 2.37 -12.43
C PHE A 116 18.95 3.29 -11.54
N LEU A 117 18.74 4.58 -11.69
CA LEU A 117 19.40 5.60 -10.88
C LEU A 117 18.61 5.76 -9.57
N GLY A 118 19.30 5.59 -8.44
CA GLY A 118 18.73 5.83 -7.12
C GLY A 118 18.43 7.33 -6.87
N LEU A 119 17.84 7.59 -5.72
CA LEU A 119 17.47 8.95 -5.24
C LEU A 119 18.62 9.96 -5.35
N ASP A 120 19.85 9.53 -5.07
CA ASP A 120 21.03 10.38 -5.05
C ASP A 120 21.39 10.97 -6.43
N LEU A 121 21.05 10.24 -7.51
CA LEU A 121 21.39 10.62 -8.88
C LEU A 121 20.19 11.16 -9.66
N ARG A 122 18.97 10.74 -9.30
CA ARG A 122 17.74 11.11 -10.01
C ARG A 122 16.93 12.18 -9.29
N GLY A 123 17.26 12.43 -8.01
CA GLY A 123 16.39 13.17 -7.10
C GLY A 123 15.12 12.40 -6.78
N GLY A 124 14.28 12.95 -5.93
CA GLY A 124 13.04 12.33 -5.54
C GLY A 124 12.72 12.58 -4.08
N VAL A 125 11.75 11.83 -3.55
CA VAL A 125 11.26 12.01 -2.18
C VAL A 125 11.56 10.78 -1.35
N HIS A 126 12.00 11.03 -0.12
CA HIS A 126 12.23 10.02 0.90
C HIS A 126 11.34 10.28 2.10
N PHE A 127 10.45 9.35 2.41
CA PHE A 127 9.59 9.39 3.59
C PHE A 127 10.00 8.31 4.58
N ALA A 128 10.05 8.66 5.86
CA ALA A 128 10.07 7.70 6.96
C ALA A 128 8.72 7.78 7.68
N LEU A 129 7.92 6.75 7.56
CA LEU A 129 6.60 6.65 8.14
C LEU A 129 6.65 5.74 9.37
N GLN A 130 6.04 6.14 10.47
CA GLN A 130 5.89 5.30 11.64
C GLN A 130 4.48 4.72 11.68
N VAL A 131 4.39 3.40 11.79
CA VAL A 131 3.12 2.69 11.98
C VAL A 131 2.74 2.76 13.45
N ASN A 132 1.58 3.29 13.78
CA ASN A 132 1.08 3.31 15.15
C ASN A 132 0.58 1.92 15.57
N THR A 133 1.54 1.04 15.86
CA THR A 133 1.27 -0.35 16.25
C THR A 133 0.54 -0.44 17.60
N GLN A 134 0.71 0.55 18.49
CA GLN A 134 0.01 0.62 19.78
C GLN A 134 -1.51 0.85 19.57
N GLU A 135 -1.87 1.75 18.69
CA GLU A 135 -3.26 1.99 18.35
C GLU A 135 -3.90 0.76 17.68
N ALA A 136 -3.14 0.09 16.80
CA ALA A 136 -3.59 -1.14 16.17
C ALA A 136 -3.85 -2.25 17.20
N LEU A 137 -2.92 -2.46 18.16
CA LEU A 137 -3.11 -3.40 19.29
C LEU A 137 -4.31 -3.01 20.14
N SER A 138 -4.46 -1.71 20.40
CA SER A 138 -5.58 -1.16 21.15
C SER A 138 -6.93 -1.53 20.53
N LYS A 139 -7.10 -1.27 19.23
CA LYS A 139 -8.32 -1.61 18.49
C LYS A 139 -8.56 -3.13 18.44
N ARG A 140 -7.50 -3.92 18.30
CA ARG A 140 -7.63 -5.39 18.33
C ARG A 140 -8.09 -5.88 19.70
N LEU A 141 -7.57 -5.28 20.79
CA LEU A 141 -7.98 -5.63 22.13
C LEU A 141 -9.45 -5.28 22.41
N ASP A 142 -9.94 -4.14 21.88
CA ASP A 142 -11.36 -3.76 21.98
C ASP A 142 -12.25 -4.76 21.22
N ALA A 143 -11.82 -5.20 20.05
CA ALA A 143 -12.51 -6.24 19.29
C ALA A 143 -12.56 -7.56 20.07
N LEU A 144 -11.41 -8.00 20.62
CA LEU A 144 -11.35 -9.22 21.43
C LEU A 144 -12.22 -9.13 22.69
N ALA A 145 -12.33 -7.96 23.33
CA ALA A 145 -13.24 -7.77 24.47
C ALA A 145 -14.73 -7.93 24.05
N SER A 146 -15.09 -7.40 22.89
CA SER A 146 -16.43 -7.54 22.32
C SER A 146 -16.73 -8.99 21.93
N ASP A 147 -15.79 -9.66 21.26
CA ASP A 147 -15.90 -11.06 20.84
C ASP A 147 -16.03 -11.99 22.07
N THR A 148 -15.21 -11.71 23.11
CA THR A 148 -15.28 -12.44 24.38
C THR A 148 -16.63 -12.27 25.07
N ARG A 149 -17.21 -11.05 25.04
CA ARG A 149 -18.55 -10.81 25.59
C ARG A 149 -19.59 -11.65 24.85
N SER A 150 -19.55 -11.67 23.53
CA SER A 150 -20.47 -12.43 22.69
C SER A 150 -20.33 -13.94 22.92
N LEU A 151 -19.11 -14.43 22.99
CA LEU A 151 -18.79 -15.83 23.31
C LEU A 151 -19.36 -16.27 24.66
N LEU A 152 -19.14 -15.46 25.71
CA LEU A 152 -19.62 -15.77 27.06
C LEU A 152 -21.15 -15.77 27.13
N LEU A 153 -21.82 -14.88 26.40
CA LEU A 153 -23.29 -14.88 26.28
C LEU A 153 -23.79 -16.13 25.59
N GLU A 154 -23.18 -16.53 24.47
CA GLU A 154 -23.54 -17.76 23.73
C GLU A 154 -23.41 -19.02 24.61
N LYS A 155 -22.37 -19.07 25.44
CA LYS A 155 -22.09 -20.19 26.35
C LYS A 155 -22.88 -20.12 27.66
N ASN A 156 -23.88 -19.23 27.78
CA ASN A 156 -24.67 -19.02 29.01
C ASN A 156 -23.81 -18.79 30.25
N THR A 157 -22.77 -17.97 30.12
CA THR A 157 -21.84 -17.58 31.21
C THR A 157 -21.66 -16.05 31.16
N PRO A 158 -22.72 -15.25 31.39
CA PRO A 158 -22.69 -13.82 31.17
C PRO A 158 -21.73 -13.14 32.15
N ALA A 159 -20.91 -12.23 31.65
CA ALA A 159 -20.13 -11.31 32.46
C ALA A 159 -21.04 -10.23 33.06
N SER A 160 -20.78 -9.81 34.30
CA SER A 160 -21.47 -8.69 34.92
C SER A 160 -21.04 -7.35 34.27
N ASP A 161 -19.75 -7.24 33.96
CA ASP A 161 -19.18 -6.08 33.29
C ASP A 161 -17.89 -6.43 32.56
N ILE A 162 -17.57 -5.70 31.49
CA ILE A 162 -16.28 -5.79 30.77
C ILE A 162 -15.78 -4.37 30.57
N GLN A 163 -14.67 -4.05 31.23
CA GLN A 163 -14.04 -2.75 31.18
C GLN A 163 -12.61 -2.85 30.65
N ARG A 164 -12.24 -1.91 29.81
CA ARG A 164 -10.88 -1.78 29.34
C ARG A 164 -10.05 -0.88 30.24
N THR A 165 -8.81 -1.31 30.55
CA THR A 165 -7.86 -0.56 31.35
C THR A 165 -6.48 -0.66 30.70
N GLY A 166 -6.07 0.37 29.96
CA GLY A 166 -4.77 0.41 29.28
C GLY A 166 -4.57 -0.71 28.26
N ASP A 167 -3.63 -1.61 28.51
CA ASP A 167 -3.24 -2.75 27.67
C ASP A 167 -3.97 -4.06 28.01
N ALA A 168 -5.02 -3.98 28.83
CA ALA A 168 -5.82 -5.11 29.29
C ALA A 168 -7.30 -4.78 29.24
N PHE A 169 -8.15 -5.81 29.28
CA PHE A 169 -9.54 -5.66 29.68
C PHE A 169 -9.86 -6.58 30.85
N THR A 170 -10.75 -6.12 31.70
CA THR A 170 -11.15 -6.82 32.93
C THR A 170 -12.61 -7.24 32.79
N ILE A 171 -12.89 -8.48 33.10
CA ILE A 171 -14.22 -9.08 33.07
C ILE A 171 -14.64 -9.37 34.50
N ALA A 172 -15.72 -8.76 34.97
CA ALA A 172 -16.26 -9.00 36.30
C ALA A 172 -17.39 -10.03 36.25
N PHE A 173 -17.46 -10.86 37.30
CA PHE A 173 -18.49 -11.90 37.44
C PHE A 173 -19.24 -11.75 38.76
N ALA A 174 -20.42 -12.37 38.84
CA ALA A 174 -21.24 -12.36 40.04
C ALA A 174 -20.66 -13.27 41.14
N ASP A 175 -20.08 -14.39 40.73
CA ASP A 175 -19.55 -15.44 41.64
C ASP A 175 -18.30 -16.12 41.04
N ALA A 176 -17.56 -16.81 41.90
CA ALA A 176 -16.28 -17.43 41.54
C ALA A 176 -16.48 -18.66 40.59
N ALA A 177 -17.60 -19.40 40.74
CA ALA A 177 -17.86 -20.57 39.90
C ALA A 177 -18.12 -20.15 38.45
N THR A 178 -18.83 -19.03 38.23
CA THR A 178 -19.07 -18.46 36.92
C THR A 178 -17.76 -17.92 36.32
N ALA A 179 -16.89 -17.28 37.12
CA ALA A 179 -15.58 -16.81 36.67
C ALA A 179 -14.66 -17.98 36.23
N GLU A 180 -14.64 -19.07 36.97
CA GLU A 180 -13.86 -20.28 36.63
C GLU A 180 -14.35 -20.95 35.33
N LYS A 181 -15.69 -21.05 35.16
CA LYS A 181 -16.25 -21.52 33.90
C LYS A 181 -15.90 -20.62 32.73
N ALA A 182 -16.01 -19.31 32.92
CA ALA A 182 -15.64 -18.32 31.91
C ALA A 182 -14.16 -18.41 31.52
N LEU A 183 -13.26 -18.60 32.49
CA LEU A 183 -11.84 -18.77 32.24
C LEU A 183 -11.59 -19.91 31.26
N ARG A 184 -12.14 -21.09 31.53
CA ARG A 184 -11.99 -22.27 30.64
C ARG A 184 -12.51 -21.99 29.24
N ILE A 185 -13.69 -21.36 29.11
CA ILE A 185 -14.27 -21.00 27.82
C ILE A 185 -13.35 -20.06 27.04
N ILE A 186 -12.78 -19.05 27.70
CA ILE A 186 -11.91 -18.08 27.04
C ILE A 186 -10.58 -18.73 26.64
N GLU A 187 -9.95 -19.52 27.51
CA GLU A 187 -8.69 -20.22 27.22
C GLU A 187 -8.82 -21.19 26.03
N GLU A 188 -9.97 -21.89 25.91
CA GLU A 188 -10.24 -22.81 24.82
C GLU A 188 -10.50 -22.12 23.47
N ASN A 189 -11.03 -20.90 23.47
CA ASN A 189 -11.48 -20.23 22.25
C ASN A 189 -10.64 -19.01 21.84
N VAL A 190 -9.93 -18.36 22.78
CA VAL A 190 -9.18 -17.12 22.54
C VAL A 190 -7.73 -17.32 22.92
N HIS A 191 -6.94 -17.87 21.99
CA HIS A 191 -5.55 -18.24 22.26
C HIS A 191 -4.58 -17.06 22.28
N GLU A 192 -4.98 -15.88 21.80
CA GLU A 192 -4.16 -14.68 21.76
C GLU A 192 -3.95 -14.04 23.16
N LEU A 193 -4.85 -14.37 24.10
CA LEU A 193 -4.87 -13.74 25.41
C LEU A 193 -4.19 -14.59 26.50
N LYS A 194 -3.53 -13.90 27.40
CA LYS A 194 -3.15 -14.41 28.72
C LYS A 194 -4.18 -13.89 29.71
N ILE A 195 -4.74 -14.78 30.52
CA ILE A 195 -5.79 -14.45 31.48
C ILE A 195 -5.26 -14.67 32.88
N GLU A 196 -5.48 -13.70 33.74
CA GLU A 196 -5.11 -13.74 35.16
C GLU A 196 -6.37 -13.59 36.01
N GLN A 197 -6.53 -14.46 36.98
CA GLN A 197 -7.61 -14.36 37.97
C GLN A 197 -7.27 -13.35 39.06
N GLY A 198 -8.27 -12.59 39.47
CA GLY A 198 -8.13 -11.61 40.53
C GLY A 198 -9.44 -11.33 41.24
N ASN A 199 -9.41 -10.43 42.20
CA ASN A 199 -10.57 -9.90 42.91
C ASN A 199 -10.53 -8.37 42.84
N ALA A 200 -11.63 -7.74 42.46
CA ALA A 200 -11.79 -6.30 42.47
C ALA A 200 -13.08 -5.94 43.20
N ALA A 201 -12.98 -5.11 44.23
CA ALA A 201 -14.10 -4.70 45.07
C ALA A 201 -14.95 -5.88 45.63
N GLY A 202 -14.28 -6.99 45.98
CA GLY A 202 -14.94 -8.19 46.51
C GLY A 202 -15.65 -9.06 45.46
N LYS A 203 -15.51 -8.76 44.16
CA LYS A 203 -16.03 -9.55 43.06
C LYS A 203 -14.91 -10.27 42.33
N PRO A 204 -15.13 -11.53 41.88
CA PRO A 204 -14.15 -12.22 41.06
C PRO A 204 -14.02 -11.53 39.71
N VAL A 205 -12.78 -11.32 39.28
CA VAL A 205 -12.46 -10.69 37.97
C VAL A 205 -11.44 -11.52 37.21
N LEU A 206 -11.55 -11.52 35.88
CA LEU A 206 -10.55 -12.04 34.97
C LEU A 206 -9.92 -10.86 34.24
N THR A 207 -8.60 -10.73 34.30
CA THR A 207 -7.85 -9.73 33.54
C THR A 207 -7.21 -10.40 32.36
N ALA A 208 -7.56 -9.94 31.16
CA ALA A 208 -7.08 -10.47 29.91
C ALA A 208 -6.13 -9.48 29.25
N ARG A 209 -4.95 -9.96 28.81
CA ARG A 209 -3.92 -9.22 28.10
C ARG A 209 -3.42 -10.02 26.91
N PHE A 210 -2.87 -9.35 25.92
CA PHE A 210 -2.15 -10.06 24.87
C PHE A 210 -0.97 -10.86 25.44
N LYS A 211 -0.78 -12.08 24.93
CA LYS A 211 0.50 -12.78 25.08
C LYS A 211 1.57 -12.00 24.31
N ALA A 212 2.75 -11.81 24.89
CA ALA A 212 3.82 -11.01 24.28
C ALA A 212 4.17 -11.48 22.86
N ALA A 213 4.22 -12.80 22.63
CA ALA A 213 4.49 -13.37 21.33
C ALA A 213 3.39 -13.03 20.28
N GLU A 214 2.11 -13.07 20.69
CA GLU A 214 0.99 -12.76 19.81
C GLU A 214 0.89 -11.25 19.52
N ALA A 215 1.17 -10.40 20.50
CA ALA A 215 1.28 -8.96 20.30
C ALA A 215 2.37 -8.61 19.27
N SER A 216 3.54 -9.25 19.37
CA SER A 216 4.64 -9.05 18.43
C SER A 216 4.25 -9.48 17.00
N LYS A 217 3.65 -10.66 16.85
CA LYS A 217 3.14 -11.16 15.55
C LYS A 217 2.10 -10.21 14.94
N PHE A 218 1.19 -9.70 15.76
CA PHE A 218 0.16 -8.77 15.31
C PHE A 218 0.79 -7.44 14.84
N GLN A 219 1.77 -6.92 15.57
CA GLN A 219 2.51 -5.72 15.17
C GLN A 219 3.23 -5.91 13.83
N GLU A 220 3.94 -7.03 13.66
CA GLU A 220 4.60 -7.36 12.40
C GLU A 220 3.59 -7.48 11.23
N ALA A 221 2.46 -8.14 11.47
CA ALA A 221 1.40 -8.27 10.47
C ALA A 221 0.82 -6.90 10.09
N ALA A 222 0.62 -6.00 11.07
CA ALA A 222 0.12 -4.65 10.83
C ALA A 222 1.11 -3.82 9.98
N VAL A 223 2.41 -3.93 10.25
CA VAL A 223 3.45 -3.25 9.43
C VAL A 223 3.47 -3.80 8.02
N LYS A 224 3.44 -5.13 7.84
CA LYS A 224 3.40 -5.77 6.52
C LYS A 224 2.16 -5.34 5.72
N GLN A 225 1.00 -5.29 6.37
CA GLN A 225 -0.25 -4.84 5.73
C GLN A 225 -0.17 -3.38 5.28
N ASN A 226 0.44 -2.50 6.09
CA ASN A 226 0.67 -1.11 5.70
C ASN A 226 1.62 -1.00 4.50
N ILE A 227 2.70 -1.81 4.46
CA ILE A 227 3.62 -1.86 3.31
C ILE A 227 2.87 -2.26 2.04
N LEU A 228 2.04 -3.30 2.09
CA LEU A 228 1.23 -3.73 0.94
C LEU A 228 0.27 -2.63 0.47
N THR A 229 -0.39 -1.95 1.42
CA THR A 229 -1.30 -0.84 1.12
C THR A 229 -0.55 0.33 0.46
N LEU A 230 0.63 0.68 0.98
CA LEU A 230 1.49 1.71 0.39
C LEU A 230 1.95 1.32 -1.02
N HIS A 231 2.36 0.06 -1.20
CA HIS A 231 2.75 -0.45 -2.52
C HIS A 231 1.62 -0.30 -3.54
N ASN A 232 0.42 -0.71 -3.20
CA ASN A 232 -0.74 -0.61 -4.08
C ASN A 232 -1.04 0.86 -4.43
N ARG A 233 -1.10 1.74 -3.43
CA ARG A 233 -1.37 3.17 -3.65
C ARG A 233 -0.31 3.86 -4.50
N ILE A 234 0.97 3.55 -4.29
CA ILE A 234 2.07 4.14 -5.05
C ILE A 234 2.08 3.62 -6.49
N ASN A 235 1.75 2.33 -6.69
CA ASN A 235 1.59 1.77 -8.04
C ASN A 235 0.40 2.41 -8.79
N GLU A 236 -0.71 2.69 -8.10
CA GLU A 236 -1.85 3.42 -8.67
C GLU A 236 -1.48 4.85 -9.11
N LEU A 237 -0.54 5.48 -8.42
CA LEU A 237 0.01 6.78 -8.80
C LEU A 237 0.98 6.71 -9.98
N GLY A 238 1.33 5.50 -10.46
CA GLY A 238 2.22 5.31 -11.60
C GLY A 238 3.68 5.67 -11.34
N VAL A 239 4.10 5.74 -10.07
CA VAL A 239 5.51 5.99 -9.74
C VAL A 239 6.35 4.80 -10.17
N ALA A 240 7.36 5.05 -11.00
CA ALA A 240 8.27 4.01 -11.46
C ALA A 240 9.19 3.57 -10.30
N GLU A 241 9.17 2.27 -10.00
CA GLU A 241 10.08 1.59 -9.08
C GLU A 241 10.21 2.21 -7.68
N PRO A 242 9.11 2.32 -6.92
CA PRO A 242 9.18 2.77 -5.55
C PRO A 242 9.93 1.74 -4.70
N ILE A 243 10.81 2.22 -3.82
CA ILE A 243 11.43 1.36 -2.81
C ILE A 243 10.66 1.53 -1.52
N ILE A 244 10.01 0.46 -1.05
CA ILE A 244 9.26 0.44 0.20
C ILE A 244 9.83 -0.67 1.07
N GLN A 245 10.45 -0.29 2.18
CA GLN A 245 11.16 -1.21 3.06
C GLN A 245 10.80 -0.97 4.51
N GLN A 246 10.70 -2.06 5.27
CA GLN A 246 10.58 -1.99 6.71
C GLN A 246 11.93 -1.60 7.33
N GLN A 247 11.92 -0.63 8.24
CA GLN A 247 13.07 -0.23 9.03
C GLN A 247 12.77 -0.36 10.53
N GLY A 248 13.32 -1.39 11.16
CA GLY A 248 13.00 -1.69 12.56
C GLY A 248 11.63 -2.36 12.71
N SER A 249 11.01 -2.22 13.89
CA SER A 249 9.76 -2.90 14.26
C SER A 249 8.50 -2.18 13.78
N ASP A 250 8.54 -0.85 13.61
CA ASP A 250 7.35 -0.01 13.43
C ASP A 250 7.49 1.06 12.36
N ARG A 251 8.64 1.13 11.66
CA ARG A 251 8.89 2.14 10.62
C ARG A 251 8.90 1.53 9.23
N VAL A 252 8.44 2.32 8.28
CA VAL A 252 8.47 2.02 6.85
C VAL A 252 9.14 3.18 6.14
N VAL A 253 10.17 2.88 5.40
CA VAL A 253 10.86 3.83 4.53
C VAL A 253 10.30 3.68 3.12
N VAL A 254 9.90 4.80 2.56
CA VAL A 254 9.39 4.91 1.19
C VAL A 254 10.29 5.86 0.41
N GLN A 255 10.84 5.40 -0.70
CA GLN A 255 11.65 6.20 -1.61
C GLN A 255 10.97 6.22 -2.97
N LEU A 256 10.73 7.42 -3.48
CA LEU A 256 10.05 7.67 -4.75
C LEU A 256 11.00 8.41 -5.69
N PRO A 257 11.81 7.69 -6.49
CA PRO A 257 12.74 8.34 -7.43
C PRO A 257 11.98 9.12 -8.51
N GLY A 258 12.48 10.32 -8.84
CA GLY A 258 11.94 11.15 -9.91
C GLY A 258 10.64 11.90 -9.59
N VAL A 259 10.08 11.76 -8.40
CA VAL A 259 8.93 12.55 -7.94
C VAL A 259 9.41 13.91 -7.46
N GLN A 260 8.91 14.99 -8.07
CA GLN A 260 9.29 16.37 -7.73
C GLN A 260 8.20 17.10 -6.93
N ASP A 261 6.95 16.65 -7.02
CA ASP A 261 5.82 17.28 -6.34
C ASP A 261 5.38 16.43 -5.14
N THR A 262 5.51 16.98 -3.95
CA THR A 262 5.15 16.35 -2.67
C THR A 262 3.74 16.72 -2.19
N ALA A 263 2.99 17.53 -2.97
CA ALA A 263 1.71 18.09 -2.54
C ALA A 263 0.48 17.21 -2.91
N LYS A 264 0.71 16.01 -3.40
CA LYS A 264 -0.36 15.05 -3.75
C LYS A 264 -0.39 13.84 -2.84
#